data_8e81e8d667268fdfd92cf81be9efbc5b
#
_entry.id   8e81e8d667268fdfd92cf81be9efbc5b
#
_cell.length_a   1.000
_cell.length_b   1.000
_cell.length_c   1.000
_cell.angle_alpha   90.00
_cell.angle_beta   90.00
_cell.angle_gamma   90.00
#
_symmetry.space_group_name_H-M   'P 1'
#
loop_
_entity.id
_entity.type
_entity.pdbx_description
1 polymer ?
#
loop_
_entity_poly.entity_id
_entity_poly.type
_entity_poly.pdbx_seq_one_letter_code
_entity_poly.pdbx_strand_id
1 'polypeptide(L)'
;MLDRNIRGIGIALCLLILFIFLSGCGSLKDDTLLIVNVVITEVDTGKQTITVKDDVDESTLGEECLIDCSSIPMAYCDFATQKVTRISFEELQVNDKVIVSIRSSEIEKFRSDSGGENTIKVEQLQLYTQRAAATLS
;
A
#
# COMPACT_ATOMS: atom_id res chain seq x y z
N MET A 1 48.50 -1.13 -31.67
CA MET A 1 47.70 -2.35 -31.73
C MET A 1 47.08 -2.71 -30.38
N LEU A 2 47.81 -2.55 -29.27
CA LEU A 2 47.29 -2.80 -27.93
C LEU A 2 46.11 -1.87 -27.56
N ASP A 3 46.13 -0.63 -27.98
CA ASP A 3 45.06 0.35 -27.70
C ASP A 3 43.71 0.02 -28.33
N ARG A 4 43.71 -0.67 -29.44
CA ARG A 4 42.48 -1.08 -30.12
C ARG A 4 41.76 -2.18 -29.37
N ASN A 5 42.50 -3.11 -28.79
CA ASN A 5 41.90 -4.21 -28.01
C ASN A 5 41.36 -3.74 -26.67
N ILE A 6 42.07 -2.80 -26.04
CA ILE A 6 41.65 -2.23 -24.78
C ILE A 6 40.35 -1.41 -24.92
N ARG A 7 40.24 -0.64 -26.01
CA ARG A 7 39.02 0.15 -26.28
C ARG A 7 37.81 -0.75 -26.59
N GLY A 8 38.04 -1.81 -27.35
CA GLY A 8 36.98 -2.77 -27.64
C GLY A 8 36.46 -3.49 -26.43
N ILE A 9 37.35 -3.89 -25.53
CA ILE A 9 37.00 -4.56 -24.25
C ILE A 9 36.26 -3.60 -23.32
N GLY A 10 36.70 -2.33 -23.25
CA GLY A 10 36.03 -1.33 -22.42
C GLY A 10 34.63 -1.03 -22.86
N ILE A 11 34.40 -0.90 -24.17
CA ILE A 11 33.06 -0.65 -24.72
C ILE A 11 32.16 -1.87 -24.50
N ALA A 12 32.66 -3.07 -24.76
CA ALA A 12 31.91 -4.30 -24.53
C ALA A 12 31.50 -4.47 -23.05
N LEU A 13 32.41 -4.14 -22.13
CA LEU A 13 32.14 -4.20 -20.72
C LEU A 13 31.09 -3.17 -20.29
N CYS A 14 31.16 -1.95 -20.80
CA CYS A 14 30.17 -0.91 -20.54
C CYS A 14 28.78 -1.31 -21.06
N LEU A 15 28.71 -1.89 -22.25
CA LEU A 15 27.45 -2.39 -22.80
C LEU A 15 26.86 -3.52 -21.98
N LEU A 16 27.71 -4.40 -21.46
CA LEU A 16 27.28 -5.51 -20.62
C LEU A 16 26.68 -5.00 -19.30
N ILE A 17 27.33 -4.04 -18.68
CA ILE A 17 26.86 -3.43 -17.44
C ILE A 17 25.51 -2.72 -17.66
N LEU A 18 25.38 -2.00 -18.77
CA LEU A 18 24.13 -1.33 -19.14
C LEU A 18 22.99 -2.33 -19.30
N PHE A 19 23.29 -3.47 -19.90
CA PHE A 19 22.31 -4.53 -20.12
C PHE A 19 21.82 -5.13 -18.80
N ILE A 20 22.70 -5.28 -17.82
CA ILE A 20 22.35 -5.78 -16.50
C ILE A 20 21.43 -4.79 -15.76
N PHE A 21 21.69 -3.50 -15.86
CA PHE A 21 20.83 -2.47 -15.26
C PHE A 21 19.43 -2.46 -15.88
N LEU A 22 19.33 -2.62 -17.19
CA LEU A 22 18.03 -2.69 -17.86
C LEU A 22 17.24 -3.93 -17.48
N SER A 23 17.91 -5.06 -17.32
CA SER A 23 17.27 -6.30 -16.87
C SER A 23 16.77 -6.19 -15.42
N GLY A 24 17.55 -5.55 -14.56
CA GLY A 24 17.17 -5.31 -13.16
C GLY A 24 15.94 -4.43 -13.04
N CYS A 25 15.84 -3.37 -13.83
CA CYS A 25 14.67 -2.51 -13.83
C CYS A 25 13.42 -3.21 -14.36
N GLY A 26 13.58 -4.14 -15.30
CA GLY A 26 12.45 -4.89 -15.87
C GLY A 26 11.78 -5.83 -14.88
N SER A 27 12.50 -6.37 -13.90
CA SER A 27 11.96 -7.31 -12.93
C SER A 27 11.19 -6.64 -11.78
N LEU A 28 11.30 -5.31 -11.62
CA LEU A 28 10.68 -4.56 -10.53
C LEU A 28 9.35 -3.89 -10.92
N LYS A 29 8.98 -3.95 -12.19
CA LYS A 29 7.81 -3.22 -12.70
C LYS A 29 6.46 -3.83 -12.33
N ASP A 30 6.43 -5.06 -11.80
CA ASP A 30 5.21 -5.80 -11.60
C ASP A 30 4.57 -5.58 -10.24
N ASP A 31 5.20 -4.81 -9.35
CA ASP A 31 4.69 -4.60 -8.01
C ASP A 31 4.66 -3.11 -7.67
N THR A 32 3.55 -2.47 -7.98
CA THR A 32 3.32 -1.05 -7.73
C THR A 32 2.51 -0.87 -6.46
N LEU A 33 2.72 0.22 -5.76
CA LEU A 33 1.93 0.58 -4.60
C LEU A 33 0.70 1.37 -5.05
N LEU A 34 -0.47 0.83 -4.81
CA LEU A 34 -1.74 1.45 -5.16
C LEU A 34 -2.40 2.05 -3.92
N ILE A 35 -3.06 3.17 -4.11
CA ILE A 35 -3.77 3.88 -3.05
C ILE A 35 -5.26 3.68 -3.26
N VAL A 36 -5.94 3.13 -2.24
CA VAL A 36 -7.34 2.79 -2.31
C VAL A 36 -8.10 3.48 -1.17
N ASN A 37 -9.21 4.11 -1.52
CA ASN A 37 -10.10 4.75 -0.55
C ASN A 37 -11.18 3.76 -0.13
N VAL A 38 -11.31 3.53 1.17
CA VAL A 38 -12.27 2.57 1.71
C VAL A 38 -12.96 3.13 2.94
N VAL A 39 -14.08 2.51 3.30
CA VAL A 39 -14.87 2.85 4.49
C VAL A 39 -14.86 1.65 5.42
N ILE A 40 -14.63 1.89 6.71
CA ILE A 40 -14.67 0.85 7.73
C ILE A 40 -16.12 0.48 8.02
N THR A 41 -16.46 -0.79 7.86
CA THR A 41 -17.79 -1.30 8.16
C THR A 41 -17.83 -2.08 9.48
N GLU A 42 -16.69 -2.60 9.94
CA GLU A 42 -16.58 -3.37 11.17
C GLU A 42 -15.19 -3.23 11.76
N VAL A 43 -15.11 -3.20 13.10
CA VAL A 43 -13.84 -3.14 13.83
C VAL A 43 -13.81 -4.27 14.85
N ASP A 44 -12.78 -5.12 14.79
CA ASP A 44 -12.56 -6.21 15.75
C ASP A 44 -11.32 -5.86 16.60
N THR A 45 -11.57 -5.41 17.82
CA THR A 45 -10.50 -4.98 18.73
C THR A 45 -9.67 -6.15 19.26
N GLY A 46 -10.27 -7.32 19.39
CA GLY A 46 -9.56 -8.50 19.87
C GLY A 46 -8.51 -9.01 18.88
N LYS A 47 -8.83 -8.98 17.59
CA LYS A 47 -7.93 -9.42 16.53
C LYS A 47 -7.15 -8.28 15.91
N GLN A 48 -7.50 -7.04 16.21
CA GLN A 48 -6.96 -5.83 15.56
C GLN A 48 -7.15 -5.85 14.06
N THR A 49 -8.35 -6.24 13.62
CA THR A 49 -8.74 -6.28 12.22
C THR A 49 -9.88 -5.33 11.95
N ILE A 50 -9.96 -4.84 10.72
CA ILE A 50 -11.09 -4.06 10.26
C ILE A 50 -11.66 -4.70 9.00
N THR A 51 -12.98 -4.59 8.84
CA THR A 51 -13.64 -4.91 7.58
C THR A 51 -13.93 -3.61 6.86
N VAL A 52 -13.61 -3.55 5.58
CA VAL A 52 -13.75 -2.34 4.78
C VAL A 52 -14.48 -2.65 3.48
N LYS A 53 -15.05 -1.61 2.88
CA LYS A 53 -15.61 -1.65 1.53
C LYS A 53 -15.06 -0.46 0.74
N ASP A 54 -15.10 -0.56 -0.59
CA ASP A 54 -14.73 0.55 -1.45
C ASP A 54 -15.62 1.77 -1.16
N ASP A 55 -14.99 2.96 -1.06
CA ASP A 55 -15.71 4.21 -0.79
C ASP A 55 -16.47 4.72 -2.01
N VAL A 56 -15.96 4.42 -3.20
CA VAL A 56 -16.58 4.79 -4.48
C VAL A 56 -16.89 3.54 -5.29
N ASP A 57 -17.64 3.68 -6.36
CA ASP A 57 -18.08 2.59 -7.24
C ASP A 57 -16.91 1.91 -7.99
N GLU A 58 -15.70 2.07 -7.53
CA GLU A 58 -14.54 1.35 -8.05
C GLU A 58 -14.42 0.02 -7.33
N SER A 59 -14.63 -1.08 -8.04
CA SER A 59 -14.56 -2.41 -7.46
C SER A 59 -13.10 -2.89 -7.36
N THR A 60 -12.31 -2.24 -6.53
CA THR A 60 -10.93 -2.66 -6.24
C THR A 60 -10.93 -3.79 -5.19
N LEU A 61 -11.56 -3.56 -4.05
CA LEU A 61 -11.65 -4.52 -2.95
C LEU A 61 -13.04 -5.11 -2.76
N GLY A 62 -14.07 -4.49 -3.35
CA GLY A 62 -15.45 -4.94 -3.24
C GLY A 62 -16.13 -4.43 -1.99
N GLU A 63 -17.20 -5.14 -1.59
CA GLU A 63 -18.05 -4.72 -0.48
C GLU A 63 -17.57 -5.22 0.87
N GLU A 64 -16.70 -6.22 0.89
CA GLU A 64 -16.20 -6.80 2.12
C GLU A 64 -14.76 -7.26 1.96
N CYS A 65 -13.86 -6.62 2.67
CA CYS A 65 -12.45 -6.97 2.67
C CYS A 65 -11.90 -6.80 4.08
N LEU A 66 -11.18 -7.81 4.56
CA LEU A 66 -10.60 -7.82 5.89
C LEU A 66 -9.15 -7.33 5.85
N ILE A 67 -8.80 -6.43 6.75
CA ILE A 67 -7.44 -5.89 6.87
C ILE A 67 -6.94 -6.15 8.28
N ASP A 68 -5.78 -6.81 8.40
CA ASP A 68 -5.08 -6.99 9.66
C ASP A 68 -4.24 -5.75 9.94
N CYS A 69 -4.63 -5.01 10.98
CA CYS A 69 -3.97 -3.77 11.36
C CYS A 69 -2.94 -3.94 12.49
N SER A 70 -2.68 -5.17 12.92
CA SER A 70 -1.84 -5.42 14.09
C SER A 70 -0.38 -4.99 13.94
N SER A 71 0.12 -4.94 12.72
CA SER A 71 1.54 -4.65 12.46
C SER A 71 1.78 -3.61 11.38
N ILE A 72 0.75 -2.89 10.93
CA ILE A 72 0.91 -1.88 9.90
C ILE A 72 1.01 -0.48 10.52
N PRO A 73 1.80 0.42 9.91
CA PRO A 73 1.82 1.81 10.35
C PRO A 73 0.50 2.51 10.03
N MET A 74 -0.02 3.24 11.00
CA MET A 74 -1.27 3.99 10.87
C MET A 74 -1.02 5.45 11.23
N ALA A 75 -1.57 6.36 10.43
CA ALA A 75 -1.40 7.79 10.61
C ALA A 75 -2.72 8.53 10.43
N TYR A 76 -2.79 9.68 11.06
CA TYR A 76 -3.87 10.65 10.89
C TYR A 76 -3.28 11.96 10.38
N CYS A 77 -3.90 12.51 9.33
CA CYS A 77 -3.52 13.80 8.80
C CYS A 77 -4.64 14.79 9.06
N ASP A 78 -4.34 15.82 9.88
CA ASP A 78 -5.26 16.91 10.14
C ASP A 78 -5.15 17.92 9.00
N PHE A 79 -6.22 18.08 8.23
CA PHE A 79 -6.20 18.98 7.07
C PHE A 79 -6.13 20.46 7.44
N ALA A 80 -6.66 20.80 8.60
CA ALA A 80 -6.64 22.20 9.06
C ALA A 80 -5.23 22.67 9.47
N THR A 81 -4.48 21.82 10.14
CA THR A 81 -3.14 22.12 10.63
C THR A 81 -2.04 21.53 9.76
N GLN A 82 -2.38 20.60 8.85
CA GLN A 82 -1.46 19.85 8.02
C GLN A 82 -0.45 19.01 8.83
N LYS A 83 -0.81 18.67 10.06
CA LYS A 83 0.00 17.80 10.91
C LYS A 83 -0.35 16.36 10.70
N VAL A 84 0.68 15.52 10.60
CA VAL A 84 0.53 14.07 10.51
C VAL A 84 0.99 13.47 11.84
N THR A 85 0.12 12.67 12.45
CA THR A 85 0.42 12.01 13.73
C THR A 85 0.19 10.51 13.58
N ARG A 86 0.96 9.73 14.34
CA ARG A 86 0.74 8.30 14.43
C ARG A 86 -0.49 8.04 15.30
N ILE A 87 -1.33 7.10 14.88
CA ILE A 87 -2.51 6.71 15.63
C ILE A 87 -2.45 5.24 16.02
N SER A 88 -3.23 4.87 17.02
CA SER A 88 -3.39 3.47 17.45
C SER A 88 -4.67 2.88 16.86
N PHE A 89 -4.75 1.56 16.89
CA PHE A 89 -5.91 0.84 16.36
C PHE A 89 -7.22 1.26 17.03
N GLU A 90 -7.18 1.57 18.32
CA GLU A 90 -8.35 1.95 19.12
C GLU A 90 -9.00 3.26 18.66
N GLU A 91 -8.27 4.05 17.85
CA GLU A 91 -8.81 5.31 17.31
C GLU A 91 -9.66 5.10 16.05
N LEU A 92 -9.64 3.91 15.48
CA LEU A 92 -10.44 3.58 14.31
C LEU A 92 -11.88 3.27 14.72
N GLN A 93 -12.84 3.76 13.94
CA GLN A 93 -14.26 3.61 14.21
C GLN A 93 -15.00 3.16 12.95
N VAL A 94 -16.13 2.50 13.16
CA VAL A 94 -17.05 2.18 12.05
C VAL A 94 -17.50 3.47 11.37
N ASN A 95 -17.61 3.44 10.07
CA ASN A 95 -17.90 4.56 9.17
C ASN A 95 -16.74 5.52 8.92
N ASP A 96 -15.58 5.27 9.50
CA ASP A 96 -14.38 6.04 9.15
C ASP A 96 -13.98 5.76 7.71
N LYS A 97 -13.59 6.84 7.03
CA LYS A 97 -12.93 6.73 5.73
C LYS A 97 -11.44 6.62 5.96
N VAL A 98 -10.83 5.65 5.33
CA VAL A 98 -9.38 5.43 5.43
C VAL A 98 -8.79 5.25 4.04
N ILE A 99 -7.54 5.63 3.91
CA ILE A 99 -6.76 5.44 2.70
C ILE A 99 -5.73 4.36 3.00
N VAL A 100 -5.74 3.30 2.21
CA VAL A 100 -4.81 2.20 2.39
C VAL A 100 -3.88 2.11 1.20
N SER A 101 -2.62 1.78 1.46
CA SER A 101 -1.62 1.54 0.43
C SER A 101 -1.41 0.04 0.29
N ILE A 102 -1.66 -0.48 -0.90
CA ILE A 102 -1.66 -1.92 -1.17
C ILE A 102 -0.79 -2.18 -2.38
N ARG A 103 0.02 -3.23 -2.33
CA ARG A 103 0.80 -3.65 -3.50
C ARG A 103 -0.12 -4.25 -4.55
N SER A 104 0.14 -3.96 -5.81
CA SER A 104 -0.66 -4.47 -6.92
C SER A 104 -0.70 -5.99 -6.94
N SER A 105 0.39 -6.65 -6.57
CA SER A 105 0.46 -8.10 -6.45
C SER A 105 -0.53 -8.64 -5.41
N GLU A 106 -0.73 -7.93 -4.32
CA GLU A 106 -1.70 -8.34 -3.29
C GLU A 106 -3.13 -8.19 -3.77
N ILE A 107 -3.42 -7.16 -4.55
CA ILE A 107 -4.76 -6.96 -5.13
C ILE A 107 -5.07 -8.07 -6.14
N GLU A 108 -4.13 -8.41 -6.99
CA GLU A 108 -4.30 -9.51 -7.95
C GLU A 108 -4.52 -10.84 -7.25
N LYS A 109 -3.75 -11.11 -6.20
CA LYS A 109 -3.90 -12.30 -5.39
C LYS A 109 -5.27 -12.35 -4.72
N PHE A 110 -5.72 -11.23 -4.17
CA PHE A 110 -7.03 -11.13 -3.53
C PHE A 110 -8.16 -11.39 -4.52
N ARG A 111 -8.06 -10.85 -5.73
CA ARG A 111 -9.07 -11.03 -6.79
C ARG A 111 -9.09 -12.45 -7.34
N SER A 112 -7.94 -13.11 -7.42
CA SER A 112 -7.84 -14.47 -7.98
C SER A 112 -8.21 -15.55 -6.98
N ASP A 113 -8.18 -15.25 -5.67
CA ASP A 113 -8.48 -16.22 -4.61
C ASP A 113 -9.99 -16.23 -4.32
N SER A 114 -10.75 -16.86 -5.19
CA SER A 114 -12.21 -16.86 -5.13
C SER A 114 -12.80 -17.77 -4.06
N GLY A 115 -12.00 -18.50 -3.33
CA GLY A 115 -12.47 -19.42 -2.28
C GLY A 115 -11.73 -19.25 -0.96
N GLY A 116 -10.83 -18.29 -0.87
CA GLY A 116 -10.00 -18.05 0.30
C GLY A 116 -10.58 -17.04 1.27
N GLU A 117 -9.79 -16.67 2.24
CA GLU A 117 -10.11 -15.62 3.19
C GLU A 117 -10.15 -14.27 2.48
N ASN A 118 -11.16 -13.45 2.80
CA ASN A 118 -11.29 -12.10 2.26
C ASN A 118 -10.31 -11.12 2.92
N THR A 119 -9.10 -11.58 3.18
CA THR A 119 -8.06 -10.80 3.86
C THR A 119 -7.03 -10.31 2.85
N ILE A 120 -6.71 -9.03 2.92
CA ILE A 120 -5.68 -8.44 2.07
C ILE A 120 -4.58 -7.82 2.95
N LYS A 121 -3.34 -7.92 2.48
CA LYS A 121 -2.20 -7.33 3.16
C LYS A 121 -2.04 -5.88 2.71
N VAL A 122 -1.98 -4.98 3.68
CA VAL A 122 -1.86 -3.53 3.47
C VAL A 122 -0.51 -3.06 4.00
N GLU A 123 0.15 -2.17 3.27
CA GLU A 123 1.45 -1.62 3.67
C GLU A 123 1.32 -0.51 4.69
N GLN A 124 0.28 0.34 4.57
CA GLN A 124 0.01 1.39 5.55
C GLN A 124 -1.44 1.84 5.44
N LEU A 125 -1.93 2.48 6.51
CA LEU A 125 -3.28 3.00 6.59
C LEU A 125 -3.23 4.46 7.06
N GLN A 126 -4.00 5.33 6.39
CA GLN A 126 -4.16 6.71 6.80
C GLN A 126 -5.63 6.98 7.09
N LEU A 127 -5.91 7.49 8.27
CA LEU A 127 -7.28 7.91 8.64
C LEU A 127 -7.60 9.20 7.89
N TYR A 128 -8.62 9.16 7.04
CA TYR A 128 -9.06 10.30 6.23
C TYR A 128 -10.13 11.11 6.96
N THR A 129 -11.04 10.46 7.67
CA THR A 129 -12.09 11.15 8.44
C THR A 129 -11.46 12.12 9.43
N GLN A 130 -11.90 13.37 9.40
CA GLN A 130 -11.35 14.39 10.28
C GLN A 130 -11.94 14.29 11.66
N ARG A 131 -11.09 14.44 12.68
CA ARG A 131 -11.48 14.50 14.09
C ARG A 131 -11.56 15.95 14.55
N ALA A 132 -12.58 16.28 15.30
CA ALA A 132 -12.71 17.62 15.86
C ALA A 132 -11.62 17.87 16.89
N ALA A 133 -10.99 19.06 16.86
CA ALA A 133 -9.90 19.40 17.76
C ALA A 133 -10.32 19.34 19.24
N ALA A 134 -11.58 19.60 19.54
CA ALA A 134 -12.11 19.54 20.90
C ALA A 134 -12.13 18.12 21.49
N THR A 135 -12.09 17.09 20.66
CA THR A 135 -12.07 15.71 21.13
C THR A 135 -10.67 15.19 21.41
N LEU A 136 -9.65 15.97 21.08
CA LEU A 136 -8.24 15.63 21.27
C LEU A 136 -7.65 16.20 22.58
N SER A 137 -8.42 16.91 23.34
CA SER A 137 -8.00 17.50 24.61
C SER A 137 -8.12 16.53 25.78
#